data_29bccbd6f79b59112b7eaeaa855ff5b9
#
_entry.id   29bccbd6f79b59112b7eaeaa855ff5b9
#
_cell.length_a   1.000
_cell.length_b   1.000
_cell.length_c   1.000
_cell.angle_alpha   90.00
_cell.angle_beta   90.00
_cell.angle_gamma   90.00
#
_symmetry.space_group_name_H-M   'P 1'
#
loop_
_entity.id
_entity.type
_entity.pdbx_description
1 polymer ?
#
loop_
_entity_poly.entity_id
_entity_poly.type
_entity_poly.pdbx_seq_one_letter_code
_entity_poly.pdbx_strand_id
1 'polypeptide(L)' 'MKSSKNMTIAFLLNFSFAILEFIFGFMFNSS' A
#
# COMPACT_ATOMS: atom_id res chain seq x y z
N MET A 1 25.21 -2.18 10.71
CA MET A 1 24.44 -2.13 9.56
C MET A 1 23.43 -1.00 9.54
N LYS A 2 23.47 -0.21 8.54
CA LYS A 2 22.54 0.90 8.44
C LYS A 2 21.20 0.39 7.95
N SER A 3 20.26 0.46 8.80
CA SER A 3 18.94 -0.01 8.41
C SER A 3 18.20 1.08 7.65
N SER A 4 17.57 0.70 6.58
CA SER A 4 16.80 1.65 5.79
C SER A 4 15.38 1.69 6.29
N LYS A 5 15.19 2.02 7.53
CA LYS A 5 13.87 2.04 8.10
C LYS A 5 12.95 2.99 7.35
N ASN A 6 13.50 4.12 6.95
CA ASN A 6 12.68 5.08 6.20
C ASN A 6 12.16 4.46 4.92
N MET A 7 13.03 3.75 4.23
CA MET A 7 12.60 3.09 2.99
C MET A 7 11.58 2.00 3.26
N THR A 8 11.79 1.25 4.32
CA THR A 8 10.87 0.19 4.67
C THR A 8 9.50 0.75 4.99
N ILE A 9 9.46 1.82 5.76
CA ILE A 9 8.19 2.43 6.13
C ILE A 9 7.48 2.96 4.89
N ALA A 10 8.23 3.64 4.02
CA ALA A 10 7.64 4.17 2.80
C ALA A 10 7.08 3.05 1.94
N PHE A 11 7.82 1.96 1.86
CA PHE A 11 7.36 0.81 1.07
C PHE A 11 6.08 0.23 1.64
N LEU A 12 6.04 0.07 2.95
CA LEU A 12 4.85 -0.49 3.60
C LEU A 12 3.65 0.42 3.41
N LEU A 13 3.85 1.72 3.56
CA LEU A 13 2.76 2.65 3.37
C LEU A 13 2.25 2.60 1.95
N ASN A 14 3.16 2.58 1.00
CA ASN A 14 2.77 2.52 -0.40
C ASN A 14 2.03 1.22 -0.71
N PHE A 15 2.54 0.15 -0.14
CA PHE A 15 1.92 -1.16 -0.35
C PHE A 15 0.51 -1.20 0.22
N SER A 16 0.35 -0.64 1.41
CA SER A 16 -0.97 -0.60 2.03
C SER A 16 -1.94 0.21 1.19
N PHE A 17 -1.49 1.34 0.68
CA PHE A 17 -2.34 2.15 -0.18
C PHE A 17 -2.78 1.39 -1.42
N ALA A 18 -1.86 0.64 -2.00
CA ALA A 18 -2.19 -0.13 -3.20
C ALA A 18 -3.27 -1.15 -2.90
N ILE A 19 -3.15 -1.81 -1.76
CA ILE A 19 -4.14 -2.81 -1.38
C ILE A 19 -5.50 -2.16 -1.19
N LEU A 20 -5.52 -1.04 -0.49
CA LEU A 20 -6.78 -0.33 -0.26
C LEU A 20 -7.41 0.09 -1.58
N GLU A 21 -6.60 0.58 -2.49
CA GLU A 21 -7.12 0.99 -3.79
C GLU A 21 -7.72 -0.20 -4.54
N PHE A 22 -7.08 -1.35 -4.42
CA PHE A 22 -7.60 -2.55 -5.06
C PHE A 22 -8.96 -2.91 -4.49
N ILE A 23 -9.05 -2.92 -3.16
CA ILE A 23 -10.29 -3.30 -2.49
C ILE A 23 -11.40 -2.32 -2.84
N PHE A 24 -11.13 -1.04 -2.68
CA PHE A 24 -12.15 -0.03 -2.97
C PHE A 24 -12.51 -0.04 -4.45
N GLY A 25 -11.52 -0.14 -5.29
CA GLY A 25 -11.79 -0.18 -6.72
C GLY A 25 -12.67 -1.35 -7.09
N PHE A 26 -12.37 -2.50 -6.53
CA PHE A 26 -13.15 -3.69 -6.83
C PHE A 26 -14.58 -3.57 -6.31
N MET A 27 -14.70 -3.09 -5.08
CA MET A 27 -16.02 -2.99 -4.46
C MET A 27 -16.89 -1.96 -5.17
N PHE A 28 -16.33 -0.81 -5.43
CA PHE A 28 -17.11 0.26 -6.04
C PHE A 28 -17.35 0.01 -7.51
N ASN A 29 -16.51 -0.76 -8.13
CA ASN A 29 -16.63 -1.00 -9.56
C ASN A 29 -17.30 -2.33 -9.85
N SER A 30 -17.79 -2.99 -8.85
CA SER A 30 -18.32 -4.33 -9.04
C SER A 30 -19.70 -4.32 -9.65
N SER A 31 -20.30 -3.20 -9.80
CA SER A 31 -21.63 -3.19 -10.42
C SER A 31 -21.56 -3.33 -11.94
#